data_8bc81a949f111d049df78dffb5276fd2
#
_entry.id   8bc81a949f111d049df78dffb5276fd2
#
_cell.length_a   1.000
_cell.length_b   1.000
_cell.length_c   1.000
_cell.angle_alpha   90.00
_cell.angle_beta   90.00
_cell.angle_gamma   90.00
#
_symmetry.space_group_name_H-M   'P 1'
#
loop_
_entity.id
_entity.type
_entity.pdbx_description
1 polymer ?
#
loop_
_entity_poly.entity_id
_entity_poly.type
_entity_poly.pdbx_seq_one_letter_code
_entity_poly.pdbx_strand_id
1 'polypeptide(L)'
;ITKNKKILCLDAKMNFDDNAIFRRPEILKLRDLNEEDPAEIEASKHDLAYIKLDGSIGCMVNGAGLAMATMDIIKLYGKEPANFLDVGGGASKEKVSAALKIILSDKNVKGILVNIFGGIMRCDILAQGIVDAAKEINISVPLVVRLAGTNFKEGKEILDNSGLKLISAENLDDAAKKIVEAIK
;
A
#
# COMPACT_ATOMS: atom_id res chain seq x y z
N ILE A 1 -21.60 14.70 30.75
CA ILE A 1 -21.95 14.99 32.16
C ILE A 1 -23.41 14.65 32.36
N THR A 2 -23.72 13.82 33.33
CA THR A 2 -25.10 13.44 33.69
C THR A 2 -25.83 14.60 34.37
N LYS A 3 -27.18 14.51 34.45
CA LYS A 3 -28.00 15.47 35.21
C LYS A 3 -27.57 15.61 36.68
N ASN A 4 -26.97 14.56 37.24
CA ASN A 4 -26.45 14.53 38.62
C ASN A 4 -25.00 15.01 38.73
N LYS A 5 -24.48 15.72 37.72
CA LYS A 5 -23.12 16.26 37.64
C LYS A 5 -22.00 15.19 37.71
N LYS A 6 -22.28 13.94 37.43
CA LYS A 6 -21.28 12.89 37.29
C LYS A 6 -20.73 12.86 35.87
N ILE A 7 -19.42 12.58 35.73
CA ILE A 7 -18.77 12.33 34.45
C ILE A 7 -18.88 10.84 34.19
N LEU A 8 -19.40 10.48 33.02
CA LEU A 8 -19.43 9.10 32.49
C LEU A 8 -18.78 9.08 31.12
N CYS A 9 -17.92 8.09 30.88
CA CYS A 9 -17.48 7.74 29.54
C CYS A 9 -18.62 7.02 28.84
N LEU A 10 -19.11 7.59 27.72
CA LEU A 10 -20.18 6.99 26.94
C LEU A 10 -19.67 6.04 25.87
N ASP A 11 -18.45 6.27 25.42
CA ASP A 11 -17.78 5.50 24.40
C ASP A 11 -16.27 5.57 24.57
N ALA A 12 -15.56 4.57 24.06
CA ALA A 12 -14.11 4.54 24.04
C ALA A 12 -13.62 3.79 22.80
N LYS A 13 -12.68 4.38 22.06
CA LYS A 13 -11.92 3.71 21.00
C LYS A 13 -10.48 3.53 21.48
N MET A 14 -10.01 2.29 21.48
CA MET A 14 -8.64 1.95 21.90
C MET A 14 -7.94 1.21 20.76
N ASN A 15 -6.73 1.62 20.44
CA ASN A 15 -5.84 0.91 19.53
C ASN A 15 -4.66 0.35 20.30
N PHE A 16 -4.20 -0.81 19.93
CA PHE A 16 -3.06 -1.49 20.50
C PHE A 16 -1.98 -1.68 19.44
N ASP A 17 -0.73 -1.64 19.87
CA ASP A 17 0.40 -1.88 18.96
C ASP A 17 0.44 -3.36 18.57
N ASP A 18 0.22 -3.66 17.30
CA ASP A 18 0.21 -5.03 16.74
C ASP A 18 1.56 -5.73 16.95
N ASN A 19 2.67 -4.98 17.01
CA ASN A 19 3.98 -5.53 17.32
C ASN A 19 4.11 -6.07 18.75
N ALA A 20 3.17 -5.77 19.64
CA ALA A 20 3.14 -6.27 21.01
C ALA A 20 2.10 -7.38 21.23
N ILE A 21 1.18 -7.61 20.29
CA ILE A 21 0.04 -8.54 20.45
C ILE A 21 0.52 -9.98 20.70
N PHE A 22 1.62 -10.42 20.07
CA PHE A 22 2.17 -11.77 20.31
C PHE A 22 2.52 -12.04 21.77
N ARG A 23 2.79 -10.99 22.57
CA ARG A 23 3.06 -11.07 24.00
C ARG A 23 1.82 -10.86 24.87
N ARG A 24 0.70 -10.48 24.24
CA ARG A 24 -0.55 -10.12 24.91
C ARG A 24 -1.78 -10.74 24.20
N PRO A 25 -1.84 -12.08 24.12
CA PRO A 25 -2.92 -12.75 23.39
C PRO A 25 -4.31 -12.49 23.97
N GLU A 26 -4.40 -12.08 25.24
CA GLU A 26 -5.65 -11.67 25.87
C GLU A 26 -6.24 -10.40 25.26
N ILE A 27 -5.38 -9.48 24.77
CA ILE A 27 -5.81 -8.24 24.11
C ILE A 27 -6.36 -8.53 22.72
N LEU A 28 -5.79 -9.49 22.01
CA LEU A 28 -6.28 -9.90 20.68
C LEU A 28 -7.75 -10.36 20.74
N LYS A 29 -8.20 -10.93 21.86
CA LYS A 29 -9.59 -11.35 22.05
C LYS A 29 -10.58 -10.21 22.19
N LEU A 30 -10.08 -8.99 22.43
CA LEU A 30 -10.89 -7.77 22.54
C LEU A 30 -11.08 -7.08 21.18
N ARG A 31 -10.41 -7.57 20.12
CA ARG A 31 -10.52 -7.01 18.77
C ARG A 31 -11.95 -7.21 18.27
N ASP A 32 -12.59 -6.12 17.86
CA ASP A 32 -13.90 -6.15 17.22
C ASP A 32 -13.76 -5.87 15.72
N LEU A 33 -13.85 -6.91 14.93
CA LEU A 33 -13.71 -6.82 13.47
C LEU A 33 -14.87 -6.05 12.80
N ASN A 34 -15.99 -5.83 13.49
CA ASN A 34 -17.09 -5.02 12.93
C ASN A 34 -16.78 -3.53 12.95
N GLU A 35 -15.81 -3.10 13.75
CA GLU A 35 -15.36 -1.70 13.84
C GLU A 35 -14.18 -1.39 12.92
N GLU A 36 -13.66 -2.39 12.19
CA GLU A 36 -12.52 -2.25 11.29
C GLU A 36 -12.96 -2.23 9.82
N ASP A 37 -12.17 -1.53 8.97
CA ASP A 37 -12.40 -1.57 7.52
C ASP A 37 -12.11 -2.99 6.98
N PRO A 38 -12.99 -3.56 6.15
CA PRO A 38 -12.79 -4.90 5.59
C PRO A 38 -11.48 -5.08 4.82
N ALA A 39 -10.97 -4.03 4.17
CA ALA A 39 -9.70 -4.09 3.45
C ALA A 39 -8.50 -4.13 4.42
N GLU A 40 -8.60 -3.46 5.57
CA GLU A 40 -7.59 -3.53 6.64
C GLU A 40 -7.57 -4.92 7.28
N ILE A 41 -8.74 -5.52 7.51
CA ILE A 41 -8.85 -6.91 7.99
C ILE A 41 -8.22 -7.87 6.98
N GLU A 42 -8.50 -7.71 5.68
CA GLU A 42 -7.93 -8.58 4.65
C GLU A 42 -6.41 -8.42 4.57
N ALA A 43 -5.91 -7.19 4.63
CA ALA A 43 -4.48 -6.88 4.64
C ALA A 43 -3.73 -7.55 5.81
N SER A 44 -4.34 -7.56 7.00
CA SER A 44 -3.76 -8.17 8.18
C SER A 44 -3.54 -9.70 8.05
N LYS A 45 -4.34 -10.39 7.24
CA LYS A 45 -4.17 -11.84 6.96
C LYS A 45 -2.92 -12.13 6.13
N HIS A 46 -2.42 -11.12 5.39
CA HIS A 46 -1.24 -11.22 4.54
C HIS A 46 -0.02 -10.51 5.15
N ASP A 47 -0.11 -10.12 6.41
CA ASP A 47 0.95 -9.39 7.11
C ASP A 47 1.37 -8.12 6.33
N LEU A 48 0.36 -7.36 5.90
CA LEU A 48 0.46 -6.08 5.21
C LEU A 48 -0.03 -4.96 6.13
N ALA A 49 0.75 -3.88 6.25
CA ALA A 49 0.29 -2.67 6.91
C ALA A 49 -0.53 -1.82 5.92
N TYR A 50 -1.84 -1.80 6.09
CA TYR A 50 -2.77 -1.10 5.20
C TYR A 50 -3.67 -0.16 6.00
N ILE A 51 -3.88 1.05 5.49
CA ILE A 51 -4.86 2.00 5.99
C ILE A 51 -5.61 2.57 4.79
N LYS A 52 -6.93 2.49 4.81
CA LYS A 52 -7.78 3.07 3.77
C LYS A 52 -7.84 4.59 3.88
N LEU A 53 -7.82 5.27 2.74
CA LEU A 53 -7.97 6.72 2.61
C LEU A 53 -8.99 7.04 1.50
N ASP A 54 -9.36 8.31 1.36
CA ASP A 54 -10.46 8.74 0.46
C ASP A 54 -9.99 9.16 -0.95
N GLY A 55 -8.74 8.88 -1.32
CA GLY A 55 -8.17 9.31 -2.58
C GLY A 55 -8.48 8.40 -3.77
N SER A 56 -7.77 8.65 -4.87
CA SER A 56 -7.93 7.94 -6.15
C SER A 56 -6.66 7.26 -6.66
N ILE A 57 -5.52 7.46 -5.99
CA ILE A 57 -4.25 6.82 -6.36
C ILE A 57 -3.92 5.77 -5.31
N GLY A 58 -3.98 4.49 -5.70
CA GLY A 58 -3.51 3.40 -4.87
C GLY A 58 -1.99 3.44 -4.71
N CYS A 59 -1.50 3.20 -3.49
CA CYS A 59 -0.09 3.21 -3.16
C CYS A 59 0.37 1.84 -2.69
N MET A 60 1.47 1.33 -3.25
CA MET A 60 2.17 0.14 -2.76
C MET A 60 3.65 0.46 -2.59
N VAL A 61 4.15 0.37 -1.36
CA VAL A 61 5.50 0.81 -1.00
C VAL A 61 6.15 -0.20 -0.06
N ASN A 62 7.47 -0.28 -0.03
CA ASN A 62 8.19 -1.02 0.99
C ASN A 62 8.89 -0.07 1.96
N GLY A 63 8.32 0.04 3.15
CA GLY A 63 8.78 0.89 4.24
C GLY A 63 7.88 2.09 4.51
N ALA A 64 7.46 2.23 5.77
CA ALA A 64 6.49 3.23 6.20
C ALA A 64 6.91 4.68 5.89
N GLY A 65 8.19 5.02 6.09
CA GLY A 65 8.69 6.36 5.77
C GLY A 65 8.61 6.68 4.27
N LEU A 66 8.91 5.69 3.41
CA LEU A 66 8.78 5.84 1.96
C LEU A 66 7.32 5.93 1.54
N ALA A 67 6.41 5.22 2.21
CA ALA A 67 4.97 5.30 1.98
C ALA A 67 4.44 6.71 2.31
N MET A 68 4.83 7.28 3.44
CA MET A 68 4.46 8.65 3.80
C MET A 68 4.95 9.66 2.76
N ALA A 69 6.23 9.59 2.36
CA ALA A 69 6.78 10.47 1.33
C ALA A 69 6.08 10.30 -0.03
N THR A 70 5.66 9.08 -0.37
CA THR A 70 4.92 8.81 -1.61
C THR A 70 3.53 9.45 -1.57
N MET A 71 2.84 9.38 -0.45
CA MET A 71 1.54 10.03 -0.27
C MET A 71 1.66 11.55 -0.32
N ASP A 72 2.69 12.12 0.31
CA ASP A 72 2.92 13.56 0.33
C ASP A 72 3.18 14.12 -1.07
N ILE A 73 4.00 13.44 -1.88
CA ILE A 73 4.27 13.91 -3.24
C ILE A 73 3.03 13.79 -4.15
N ILE A 74 2.19 12.77 -3.98
CA ILE A 74 0.91 12.66 -4.69
C ILE A 74 0.04 13.90 -4.40
N LYS A 75 -0.04 14.31 -3.13
CA LYS A 75 -0.78 15.51 -2.70
C LYS A 75 -0.16 16.77 -3.30
N LEU A 76 1.16 16.88 -3.34
CA LEU A 76 1.86 18.01 -3.97
C LEU A 76 1.48 18.18 -5.45
N TYR A 77 1.21 17.08 -6.16
CA TYR A 77 0.73 17.08 -7.54
C TYR A 77 -0.81 17.21 -7.68
N GLY A 78 -1.51 17.52 -6.58
CA GLY A 78 -2.93 17.88 -6.57
C GLY A 78 -3.89 16.69 -6.66
N LYS A 79 -3.45 15.52 -6.24
CA LYS A 79 -4.29 14.32 -6.11
C LYS A 79 -4.20 13.76 -4.69
N GLU A 80 -5.13 12.88 -4.33
CA GLU A 80 -5.18 12.25 -3.02
C GLU A 80 -4.86 10.76 -3.10
N PRO A 81 -4.03 10.22 -2.16
CA PRO A 81 -3.78 8.80 -2.06
C PRO A 81 -5.02 8.06 -1.56
N ALA A 82 -5.30 6.90 -2.15
CA ALA A 82 -6.43 6.05 -1.77
C ALA A 82 -6.13 5.17 -0.54
N ASN A 83 -4.85 4.98 -0.24
CA ASN A 83 -4.41 4.16 0.89
C ASN A 83 -2.97 4.45 1.29
N PHE A 84 -2.64 4.14 2.52
CA PHE A 84 -1.30 3.78 2.95
C PHE A 84 -1.15 2.25 2.78
N LEU A 85 -0.03 1.78 2.21
CA LEU A 85 0.31 0.36 2.20
C LEU A 85 1.81 0.16 2.21
N ASP A 86 2.29 -0.54 3.24
CA ASP A 86 3.66 -1.00 3.38
C ASP A 86 3.70 -2.53 3.27
N VAL A 87 4.36 -3.04 2.22
CA VAL A 87 4.54 -4.48 2.02
C VAL A 87 5.70 -5.06 2.84
N GLY A 88 6.44 -4.20 3.56
CA GLY A 88 7.60 -4.58 4.35
C GLY A 88 8.84 -4.91 3.52
N GLY A 89 9.94 -5.19 4.23
CA GLY A 89 11.24 -5.49 3.61
C GLY A 89 11.39 -6.90 3.03
N GLY A 90 10.41 -7.79 3.22
CA GLY A 90 10.41 -9.19 2.78
C GLY A 90 9.25 -9.55 1.84
N ALA A 91 8.78 -8.61 0.99
CA ALA A 91 7.64 -8.85 0.15
C ALA A 91 7.86 -9.98 -0.85
N SER A 92 7.11 -11.08 -0.67
CA SER A 92 7.03 -12.18 -1.64
C SER A 92 6.06 -11.84 -2.76
N LYS A 93 6.06 -12.66 -3.82
CA LYS A 93 5.07 -12.56 -4.91
C LYS A 93 3.64 -12.58 -4.36
N GLU A 94 3.37 -13.44 -3.38
CA GLU A 94 2.04 -13.59 -2.76
C GLU A 94 1.62 -12.32 -2.04
N LYS A 95 2.52 -11.67 -1.28
CA LYS A 95 2.27 -10.38 -0.63
C LYS A 95 1.98 -9.29 -1.64
N VAL A 96 2.76 -9.20 -2.71
CA VAL A 96 2.54 -8.24 -3.81
C VAL A 96 1.18 -8.46 -4.48
N SER A 97 0.83 -9.71 -4.77
CA SER A 97 -0.46 -10.06 -5.37
C SER A 97 -1.62 -9.68 -4.43
N ALA A 98 -1.52 -10.02 -3.15
CA ALA A 98 -2.52 -9.64 -2.16
C ALA A 98 -2.67 -8.13 -2.03
N ALA A 99 -1.55 -7.40 -1.96
CA ALA A 99 -1.54 -5.94 -1.90
C ALA A 99 -2.25 -5.30 -3.10
N LEU A 100 -1.95 -5.74 -4.32
CA LEU A 100 -2.60 -5.23 -5.53
C LEU A 100 -4.10 -5.56 -5.55
N LYS A 101 -4.51 -6.77 -5.12
CA LYS A 101 -5.93 -7.16 -5.03
C LYS A 101 -6.68 -6.27 -4.03
N ILE A 102 -6.09 -6.00 -2.88
CA ILE A 102 -6.69 -5.13 -1.85
C ILE A 102 -6.85 -3.71 -2.38
N ILE A 103 -5.81 -3.13 -3.00
CA ILE A 103 -5.88 -1.79 -3.58
C ILE A 103 -7.00 -1.72 -4.65
N LEU A 104 -7.08 -2.72 -5.54
CA LEU A 104 -8.05 -2.77 -6.63
C LEU A 104 -9.48 -3.09 -6.16
N SER A 105 -9.66 -3.57 -4.94
CA SER A 105 -11.00 -3.74 -4.36
C SER A 105 -11.70 -2.42 -4.07
N ASP A 106 -10.94 -1.33 -3.91
CA ASP A 106 -11.50 0.02 -3.81
C ASP A 106 -11.83 0.57 -5.20
N LYS A 107 -13.13 0.76 -5.44
CA LYS A 107 -13.66 1.28 -6.72
C LYS A 107 -13.27 2.75 -7.00
N ASN A 108 -12.78 3.48 -6.00
CA ASN A 108 -12.30 4.85 -6.17
C ASN A 108 -10.90 4.90 -6.77
N VAL A 109 -10.15 3.80 -6.75
CA VAL A 109 -8.81 3.72 -7.31
C VAL A 109 -8.86 3.82 -8.82
N LYS A 110 -8.23 4.86 -9.37
CA LYS A 110 -8.11 5.14 -10.80
C LYS A 110 -6.74 4.86 -11.37
N GLY A 111 -5.74 4.66 -10.52
CA GLY A 111 -4.38 4.30 -10.89
C GLY A 111 -3.59 3.87 -9.67
N ILE A 112 -2.50 3.16 -9.90
CA ILE A 112 -1.65 2.62 -8.82
C ILE A 112 -0.22 3.12 -9.00
N LEU A 113 0.37 3.63 -7.91
CA LEU A 113 1.78 3.96 -7.81
C LEU A 113 2.48 2.93 -6.92
N VAL A 114 3.38 2.17 -7.53
CA VAL A 114 4.30 1.27 -6.83
C VAL A 114 5.64 1.96 -6.68
N ASN A 115 6.09 2.17 -5.46
CA ASN A 115 7.35 2.83 -5.16
C ASN A 115 8.21 1.96 -4.25
N ILE A 116 9.23 1.35 -4.82
CA ILE A 116 10.08 0.37 -4.15
C ILE A 116 11.52 0.87 -4.03
N PHE A 117 12.07 0.75 -2.83
CA PHE A 117 13.48 0.92 -2.59
C PHE A 117 14.10 -0.42 -2.16
N GLY A 118 14.91 -1.01 -3.07
CA GLY A 118 15.64 -2.24 -2.82
C GLY A 118 16.84 -1.99 -1.90
N GLY A 119 16.71 -2.39 -0.65
CA GLY A 119 17.82 -2.48 0.29
C GLY A 119 18.36 -3.90 0.34
N ILE A 120 18.01 -4.65 1.39
CA ILE A 120 18.24 -6.09 1.50
C ILE A 120 17.47 -6.84 0.40
N MET A 121 16.25 -6.38 0.11
CA MET A 121 15.43 -6.91 -0.97
C MET A 121 15.92 -6.38 -2.32
N ARG A 122 15.93 -7.25 -3.32
CA ARG A 122 16.38 -6.95 -4.68
C ARG A 122 15.20 -6.49 -5.55
N CYS A 123 15.41 -5.42 -6.31
CA CYS A 123 14.40 -4.85 -7.20
C CYS A 123 14.00 -5.79 -8.35
N ASP A 124 14.90 -6.63 -8.85
CA ASP A 124 14.60 -7.62 -9.90
C ASP A 124 13.60 -8.68 -9.44
N ILE A 125 13.73 -9.18 -8.20
CA ILE A 125 12.77 -10.13 -7.62
C ILE A 125 11.40 -9.49 -7.45
N LEU A 126 11.36 -8.26 -6.95
CA LEU A 126 10.11 -7.53 -6.80
C LEU A 126 9.46 -7.18 -8.12
N ALA A 127 10.25 -6.74 -9.13
CA ALA A 127 9.75 -6.46 -10.46
C ALA A 127 9.08 -7.70 -11.07
N GLN A 128 9.72 -8.88 -10.94
CA GLN A 128 9.12 -10.12 -11.39
C GLN A 128 7.81 -10.43 -10.65
N GLY A 129 7.78 -10.25 -9.31
CA GLY A 129 6.57 -10.42 -8.52
C GLY A 129 5.43 -9.48 -8.93
N ILE A 130 5.74 -8.22 -9.24
CA ILE A 130 4.77 -7.24 -9.73
C ILE A 130 4.22 -7.66 -11.10
N VAL A 131 5.10 -8.06 -12.04
CA VAL A 131 4.70 -8.51 -13.38
C VAL A 131 3.81 -9.74 -13.31
N ASP A 132 4.18 -10.73 -12.51
CA ASP A 132 3.41 -11.95 -12.33
C ASP A 132 2.03 -11.67 -11.72
N ALA A 133 2.00 -10.87 -10.66
CA ALA A 133 0.75 -10.46 -10.01
C ALA A 133 -0.15 -9.64 -10.97
N ALA A 134 0.44 -8.71 -11.70
CA ALA A 134 -0.29 -7.87 -12.66
C ALA A 134 -0.93 -8.69 -13.80
N LYS A 135 -0.23 -9.74 -14.29
CA LYS A 135 -0.76 -10.68 -15.27
C LYS A 135 -1.90 -11.53 -14.69
N GLU A 136 -1.75 -12.01 -13.46
CA GLU A 136 -2.75 -12.84 -12.78
C GLU A 136 -4.05 -12.08 -12.53
N ILE A 137 -3.94 -10.81 -12.10
CA ILE A 137 -5.09 -9.99 -11.67
C ILE A 137 -5.75 -9.29 -12.88
N ASN A 138 -5.06 -9.18 -14.02
CA ASN A 138 -5.51 -8.42 -15.19
C ASN A 138 -5.84 -6.95 -14.85
N ILE A 139 -4.82 -6.21 -14.38
CA ILE A 139 -4.97 -4.82 -13.92
C ILE A 139 -5.50 -3.94 -15.05
N SER A 140 -6.62 -3.27 -14.79
CA SER A 140 -7.32 -2.41 -15.77
C SER A 140 -7.01 -0.92 -15.63
N VAL A 141 -6.35 -0.53 -14.54
CA VAL A 141 -5.97 0.88 -14.25
C VAL A 141 -4.49 1.11 -14.58
N PRO A 142 -4.08 2.36 -14.86
CA PRO A 142 -2.67 2.69 -15.03
C PRO A 142 -1.84 2.26 -13.82
N LEU A 143 -0.69 1.62 -14.09
CA LEU A 143 0.26 1.17 -13.09
C LEU A 143 1.61 1.83 -13.33
N VAL A 144 2.00 2.76 -12.46
CA VAL A 144 3.32 3.40 -12.47
C VAL A 144 4.21 2.70 -11.46
N VAL A 145 5.42 2.33 -11.87
CA VAL A 145 6.38 1.63 -11.02
C VAL A 145 7.70 2.39 -10.98
N ARG A 146 8.13 2.74 -9.79
CA ARG A 146 9.45 3.28 -9.51
C ARG A 146 10.25 2.29 -8.69
N LEU A 147 11.43 1.94 -9.20
CA LEU A 147 12.41 1.08 -8.52
C LEU A 147 13.68 1.88 -8.25
N ALA A 148 14.27 1.71 -7.08
CA ALA A 148 15.60 2.23 -6.75
C ALA A 148 16.32 1.25 -5.80
N GLY A 149 17.65 1.36 -5.73
CA GLY A 149 18.46 0.50 -4.86
C GLY A 149 19.01 -0.73 -5.56
N THR A 150 19.15 -1.83 -4.83
CA THR A 150 19.82 -3.04 -5.31
C THR A 150 19.10 -3.65 -6.52
N ASN A 151 19.83 -3.87 -7.61
CA ASN A 151 19.36 -4.45 -8.88
C ASN A 151 18.19 -3.69 -9.53
N PHE A 152 18.16 -2.35 -9.39
CA PHE A 152 17.08 -1.55 -9.97
C PHE A 152 17.09 -1.55 -11.50
N LYS A 153 18.28 -1.66 -12.14
CA LYS A 153 18.40 -1.73 -13.60
C LYS A 153 17.77 -2.99 -14.16
N GLU A 154 18.12 -4.12 -13.58
CA GLU A 154 17.58 -5.43 -13.93
C GLU A 154 16.07 -5.48 -13.67
N GLY A 155 15.62 -4.91 -12.56
CA GLY A 155 14.19 -4.77 -12.26
C GLY A 155 13.46 -3.93 -13.29
N LYS A 156 14.04 -2.82 -13.75
CA LYS A 156 13.47 -1.98 -14.80
C LYS A 156 13.38 -2.73 -16.12
N GLU A 157 14.42 -3.47 -16.53
CA GLU A 157 14.41 -4.29 -17.73
C GLU A 157 13.29 -5.36 -17.70
N ILE A 158 13.04 -5.98 -16.55
CA ILE A 158 11.93 -6.93 -16.35
C ILE A 158 10.59 -6.24 -16.57
N LEU A 159 10.39 -5.05 -16.01
CA LEU A 159 9.16 -4.28 -16.21
C LEU A 159 8.95 -3.89 -17.67
N ASP A 160 9.97 -3.31 -18.30
CA ASP A 160 9.92 -2.82 -19.68
C ASP A 160 9.67 -3.96 -20.69
N ASN A 161 10.20 -5.15 -20.44
CA ASN A 161 10.03 -6.36 -21.27
C ASN A 161 8.79 -7.21 -20.89
N SER A 162 7.99 -6.81 -19.91
CA SER A 162 6.86 -7.59 -19.40
C SER A 162 5.69 -7.78 -20.38
N GLY A 163 5.60 -6.91 -21.41
CA GLY A 163 4.47 -6.83 -22.32
C GLY A 163 3.19 -6.24 -21.68
N LEU A 164 3.26 -5.76 -20.46
CA LEU A 164 2.17 -5.09 -19.75
C LEU A 164 2.21 -3.57 -20.01
N LYS A 165 1.06 -2.92 -19.89
CA LYS A 165 0.98 -1.46 -19.93
C LYS A 165 1.44 -0.83 -18.61
N LEU A 166 2.72 -1.08 -18.25
CA LEU A 166 3.38 -0.50 -17.10
C LEU A 166 4.10 0.78 -17.50
N ILE A 167 4.13 1.74 -16.60
CA ILE A 167 4.85 3.01 -16.78
C ILE A 167 6.01 3.03 -15.80
N SER A 168 7.23 2.88 -16.30
CA SER A 168 8.44 2.98 -15.47
C SER A 168 8.73 4.45 -15.13
N ALA A 169 9.12 4.70 -13.89
CA ALA A 169 9.52 6.02 -13.41
C ALA A 169 10.97 6.04 -12.90
N GLU A 170 11.67 7.15 -13.14
CA GLU A 170 13.09 7.29 -12.81
C GLU A 170 13.32 7.68 -11.34
N ASN A 171 12.47 8.54 -10.83
CA ASN A 171 12.53 9.03 -9.45
C ASN A 171 11.12 9.26 -8.91
N LEU A 172 11.01 9.67 -7.65
CA LEU A 172 9.71 9.81 -6.98
C LEU A 172 8.87 10.95 -7.57
N ASP A 173 9.50 12.05 -7.97
CA ASP A 173 8.84 13.18 -8.62
C ASP A 173 8.26 12.78 -9.99
N ASP A 174 9.05 12.11 -10.82
CA ASP A 174 8.63 11.57 -12.12
C ASP A 174 7.48 10.55 -11.95
N ALA A 175 7.54 9.73 -10.90
CA ALA A 175 6.50 8.75 -10.61
C ALA A 175 5.16 9.41 -10.26
N ALA A 176 5.19 10.43 -9.40
CA ALA A 176 3.99 11.18 -9.03
C ALA A 176 3.39 11.93 -10.22
N LYS A 177 4.22 12.57 -11.03
CA LYS A 177 3.79 13.25 -12.25
C LYS A 177 3.11 12.28 -13.22
N LYS A 178 3.77 11.15 -13.52
CA LYS A 178 3.26 10.15 -14.47
C LYS A 178 1.92 9.54 -14.00
N ILE A 179 1.77 9.20 -12.72
CA ILE A 179 0.51 8.63 -12.24
C ILE A 179 -0.63 9.65 -12.25
N VAL A 180 -0.36 10.91 -11.89
CA VAL A 180 -1.36 11.99 -11.94
C VAL A 180 -1.77 12.30 -13.38
N GLU A 181 -0.86 12.25 -14.34
CA GLU A 181 -1.17 12.43 -15.76
C GLU A 181 -1.96 11.25 -16.34
N ALA A 182 -1.65 10.03 -15.94
CA ALA A 182 -2.29 8.83 -16.44
C ALA A 182 -3.74 8.65 -15.99
N ILE A 183 -4.17 9.34 -14.91
CA ILE A 183 -5.54 9.26 -14.37
C ILE A 183 -6.40 10.51 -14.64
N LYS A 184 -5.91 11.41 -15.52
CA LYS A 184 -6.74 12.53 -16.00
C LYS A 184 -7.84 12.01 -16.92
#